data_1e120aa2df18df244cffc2dc6b76b835
#
_entry.id   1e120aa2df18df244cffc2dc6b76b835
#
_cell.length_a   1.000
_cell.length_b   1.000
_cell.length_c   1.000
_cell.angle_alpha   90.00
_cell.angle_beta   90.00
_cell.angle_gamma   90.00
#
_symmetry.space_group_name_H-M   'P 1'
#
loop_
_entity.id
_entity.type
_entity.pdbx_description
1 polymer ?
#
loop_
_entity_poly.entity_id
_entity_poly.type
_entity_poly.pdbx_seq_one_letter_code
_entity_poly.pdbx_strand_id
1 'polypeptide(L)' 'TGSTPMQFIVGIRINNAQMLLETTTYSINEISKIVGYDNQLYFSRLFHKLKGYSPREYRKIRNSNFALE' A
#
# COMPACT_ATOMS: atom_id res chain seq x y z
N THR A 1 13.79 -25.85 -4.65
CA THR A 1 12.90 -24.94 -4.03
C THR A 1 12.18 -24.12 -5.06
N GLY A 2 11.22 -24.12 -5.46
CA GLY A 2 10.51 -23.27 -6.38
C GLY A 2 9.48 -22.41 -5.72
N SER A 3 9.36 -22.48 -4.41
CA SER A 3 8.27 -21.74 -3.79
C SER A 3 8.75 -20.40 -3.24
N THR A 4 7.98 -19.37 -3.52
CA THR A 4 8.25 -18.03 -3.03
C THR A 4 7.68 -17.90 -1.61
N PRO A 5 8.48 -17.41 -0.66
CA PRO A 5 7.97 -17.20 0.68
C PRO A 5 6.78 -16.24 0.68
N MET A 6 5.82 -16.52 1.54
CA MET A 6 4.64 -15.66 1.67
C MET A 6 5.05 -14.21 1.94
N GLN A 7 6.08 -14.02 2.74
CA GLN A 7 6.56 -12.69 3.07
C GLN A 7 7.04 -11.93 1.84
N PHE A 8 7.65 -12.63 0.91
CA PHE A 8 8.11 -12.01 -0.32
C PHE A 8 6.93 -11.53 -1.16
N ILE A 9 5.89 -12.34 -1.26
CA ILE A 9 4.68 -11.97 -1.99
C ILE A 9 3.99 -10.77 -1.35
N VAL A 10 3.89 -10.77 -0.04
CA VAL A 10 3.30 -9.64 0.70
C VAL A 10 4.09 -8.37 0.43
N GLY A 11 5.42 -8.46 0.45
CA GLY A 11 6.27 -7.32 0.17
C GLY A 11 6.02 -6.74 -1.21
N ILE A 12 5.91 -7.60 -2.21
CA ILE A 12 5.63 -7.15 -3.58
C ILE A 12 4.29 -6.44 -3.65
N ARG A 13 3.26 -7.02 -3.04
CA ARG A 13 1.92 -6.43 -3.07
C ARG A 13 1.89 -5.08 -2.39
N ILE A 14 2.55 -4.96 -1.25
CA ILE A 14 2.59 -3.70 -0.52
C ILE A 14 3.40 -2.64 -1.28
N ASN A 15 4.50 -3.03 -1.91
CA ASN A 15 5.27 -2.11 -2.73
C ASN A 15 4.46 -1.62 -3.93
N ASN A 16 3.69 -2.50 -4.55
CA ASN A 16 2.81 -2.11 -5.65
C ASN A 16 1.74 -1.14 -5.15
N ALA A 17 1.19 -1.39 -3.97
CA ALA A 17 0.21 -0.48 -3.38
C ALA A 17 0.81 0.89 -3.12
N GLN A 18 2.04 0.93 -2.63
CA GLN A 18 2.72 2.20 -2.38
C GLN A 18 2.85 2.98 -3.69
N MET A 19 3.23 2.31 -4.76
CA MET A 19 3.35 2.96 -6.06
C MET A 19 2.00 3.54 -6.51
N LEU A 20 0.93 2.77 -6.33
CA LEU A 20 -0.40 3.24 -6.72
C LEU A 20 -0.85 4.43 -5.87
N LEU A 21 -0.50 4.44 -4.60
CA LEU A 21 -0.80 5.58 -3.74
C LEU A 21 -0.10 6.85 -4.22
N GLU A 22 1.08 6.70 -4.81
CA GLU A 22 1.87 7.83 -5.27
C GLU A 22 1.48 8.30 -6.66
N THR A 23 1.07 7.39 -7.52
CA THR A 23 0.90 7.68 -8.94
C THR A 23 -0.55 7.76 -9.40
N THR A 24 -1.51 7.42 -8.55
CA THR A 24 -2.92 7.40 -8.92
C THR A 24 -3.77 8.08 -7.88
N THR A 25 -5.04 8.33 -8.25
CA THR A 25 -6.03 8.84 -7.31
C THR A 25 -7.01 7.76 -6.86
N TYR A 26 -6.67 6.51 -7.11
CA TYR A 26 -7.52 5.39 -6.68
C TYR A 26 -7.75 5.45 -5.18
N SER A 27 -8.95 5.03 -4.76
CA SER A 27 -9.24 4.94 -3.34
C SER A 27 -8.42 3.81 -2.69
N ILE A 28 -8.30 3.87 -1.38
CA ILE A 28 -7.59 2.82 -0.65
C ILE A 28 -8.25 1.46 -0.89
N ASN A 29 -9.57 1.43 -0.92
CA ASN A 29 -10.31 0.20 -1.18
C ASN A 29 -9.97 -0.36 -2.58
N GLU A 30 -9.91 0.50 -3.57
CA GLU A 30 -9.58 0.08 -4.92
C GLU A 30 -8.15 -0.47 -4.99
N ILE A 31 -7.22 0.22 -4.35
CA ILE A 31 -5.83 -0.20 -4.34
C ILE A 31 -5.68 -1.56 -3.65
N SER A 32 -6.37 -1.75 -2.53
CA SER A 32 -6.28 -3.03 -1.83
C SER A 32 -6.72 -4.18 -2.73
N LYS A 33 -7.77 -3.98 -3.50
CA LYS A 33 -8.25 -5.03 -4.42
C LYS A 33 -7.30 -5.25 -5.59
N ILE A 34 -6.76 -4.18 -6.12
CA ILE A 34 -5.82 -4.28 -7.26
C ILE A 34 -4.60 -5.11 -6.87
N VAL A 35 -4.07 -4.91 -5.66
CA VAL A 35 -2.88 -5.63 -5.24
C VAL A 35 -3.19 -7.00 -4.64
N GLY A 36 -4.47 -7.38 -4.55
CA GLY A 36 -4.83 -8.75 -4.22
C GLY A 36 -5.46 -8.96 -2.85
N TYR A 37 -5.97 -7.91 -2.21
CA TYR A 37 -6.61 -8.02 -0.89
C TYR A 37 -8.07 -7.59 -0.99
N ASP A 38 -8.98 -8.50 -0.60
CA ASP A 38 -10.41 -8.18 -0.60
C ASP A 38 -10.81 -7.31 0.57
N ASN A 39 -10.08 -7.42 1.68
CA ASN A 39 -10.40 -6.71 2.90
C ASN A 39 -9.48 -5.51 3.07
N GLN A 40 -10.06 -4.31 2.95
CA GLN A 40 -9.30 -3.08 3.06
C GLN A 40 -8.65 -2.91 4.42
N LEU A 41 -9.34 -3.30 5.48
CA LEU A 41 -8.80 -3.15 6.82
C LEU A 41 -7.55 -4.01 7.01
N TYR A 42 -7.60 -5.25 6.53
CA TYR A 42 -6.45 -6.15 6.61
C TYR A 42 -5.28 -5.58 5.82
N PHE A 43 -5.57 -5.10 4.61
CA PHE A 43 -4.56 -4.48 3.76
C PHE A 43 -3.91 -3.29 4.47
N SER A 44 -4.73 -2.43 5.07
CA SER A 44 -4.23 -1.24 5.75
C SER A 44 -3.31 -1.60 6.91
N ARG A 45 -3.65 -2.65 7.65
CA ARG A 45 -2.81 -3.12 8.75
C ARG A 45 -1.48 -3.66 8.26
N LEU A 46 -1.50 -4.41 7.17
CA LEU A 46 -0.26 -4.91 6.58
C LEU A 46 0.63 -3.77 6.09
N PHE A 47 0.03 -2.82 5.41
CA PHE A 47 0.77 -1.67 4.92
C PHE A 47 1.41 -0.91 6.06
N HIS A 48 0.65 -0.66 7.11
CA HIS A 48 1.16 0.04 8.29
C HIS A 48 2.31 -0.74 8.93
N LYS A 49 2.17 -2.05 9.02
CA LYS A 49 3.20 -2.88 9.63
C LYS A 49 4.51 -2.82 8.84
N LEU A 50 4.43 -2.80 7.52
CA LEU A 50 5.63 -2.86 6.68
C LEU A 50 6.20 -1.50 6.35
N LYS A 51 5.38 -0.46 6.30
CA LYS A 51 5.83 0.87 5.89
C LYS A 51 5.86 1.89 7.04
N GLY A 52 5.24 1.57 8.17
CA GLY A 52 5.19 2.48 9.30
C GLY A 52 4.05 3.49 9.26
N TYR A 53 3.28 3.51 8.20
CA TYR A 53 2.14 4.40 8.03
C TYR A 53 0.98 3.62 7.43
N SER A 54 -0.25 4.03 7.74
CA SER A 54 -1.39 3.48 7.02
C SER A 54 -1.37 4.02 5.59
N PRO A 55 -2.04 3.36 4.64
CA PRO A 55 -2.09 3.86 3.27
C PRO A 55 -2.64 5.27 3.20
N ARG A 56 -3.64 5.56 4.01
CA ARG A 56 -4.26 6.88 4.06
C ARG A 56 -3.27 7.93 4.56
N GLU A 57 -2.56 7.60 5.64
CA GLU A 57 -1.56 8.50 6.20
C GLU A 57 -0.43 8.73 5.21
N TYR A 58 0.00 7.67 4.56
CA TYR A 58 1.08 7.76 3.60
C TYR A 58 0.74 8.72 2.47
N ARG A 59 -0.47 8.58 1.93
CA ARG A 59 -0.92 9.48 0.86
C ARG A 59 -1.01 10.91 1.33
N LYS A 60 -1.49 11.11 2.56
CA LYS A 60 -1.62 12.44 3.14
C LYS A 60 -0.24 13.10 3.33
N ILE A 61 0.72 12.33 3.82
CA ILE A 61 2.08 12.83 4.01
C ILE A 61 2.68 13.22 2.68
N ARG A 62 2.52 12.39 1.66
CA ARG A 62 3.03 12.71 0.33
C ARG A 62 2.40 13.98 -0.22
N ASN A 63 1.10 14.12 -0.08
CA ASN A 63 0.40 15.30 -0.56
C ASN A 63 0.85 16.55 0.17
N SER A 64 1.05 16.44 1.49
CA SER A 64 1.52 17.57 2.30
C SER A 64 2.92 18.01 1.87
N ASN A 65 3.83 17.06 1.67
CA ASN A 65 5.17 17.38 1.22
C ASN A 65 5.15 18.04 -0.13
N PHE A 66 4.30 17.54 -1.00
CA PHE A 66 4.16 18.11 -2.33
C PHE A 66 3.59 19.52 -2.28
N ALA A 67 2.64 19.74 -1.39
CA ALA A 67 2.00 21.06 -1.28
C ALA A 67 2.93 22.12 -0.69
N LEU A 68 3.92 21.69 0.09
CA LEU A 68 4.87 22.63 0.70
C LEU A 68 5.90 23.14 -0.30
N GLU A 69 6.04 22.46 -1.38
CA GLU A 69 6.96 22.88 -2.43
C GLU A 69 6.31 23.90 -3.36
#